data_32cb2bc0e4548f3fd063fa4a956af792
#
_entry.id   32cb2bc0e4548f3fd063fa4a956af792
#
_cell.length_a   1.000
_cell.length_b   1.000
_cell.length_c   1.000
_cell.angle_alpha   90.00
_cell.angle_beta   90.00
_cell.angle_gamma   90.00
#
_symmetry.space_group_name_H-M   'P 1'
#
loop_
_entity.id
_entity.type
_entity.pdbx_description
1 polymer ?
#
loop_
_entity_poly.entity_id
_entity_poly.type
_entity_poly.pdbx_seq_one_letter_code
_entity_poly.pdbx_strand_id
1 'polypeptide(L)'
;MRNPVRRYHYSEVRRRRSYRKFIVWLKRLRFNHGQASVYDVLDRMIQELKLDSITKRASYMAFNFTIAIFPTIIFLFTLIPYIPIPQLNIDILQFLRDIMPREMYVATADTIEDIINIPHGGLLSFGFLTALVLSSNGIMALLDAFEKKYPSFKRRTYVRKRVIATLLTIVLSFVLLFAIAGIFFGTYIIDTLVFYEIVPAELTNQLISLLKYGSVAGLFLLVTCVIYYYVPPVHDKWPFLSAGAVVATLLIFLVSFLFILYIKIFDSYNHFYGSIGTLVGFMVWLDFVCMTLILGFEVNVSIDAVTGRLRTIANLPVAISGRSLATVEKA
;
A
#
# COMPACT_ATOMS: atom_id res chain seq x y z
N MET A 1 -24.82 -50.35 20.79
CA MET A 1 -23.47 -49.76 20.58
C MET A 1 -23.36 -49.21 19.16
N ARG A 2 -23.41 -47.89 18.99
CA ARG A 2 -23.32 -47.23 17.68
C ARG A 2 -21.84 -47.02 17.30
N ASN A 3 -21.44 -47.64 16.20
CA ASN A 3 -20.07 -47.73 15.69
C ASN A 3 -19.47 -46.34 15.42
N PRO A 4 -18.39 -45.87 16.09
CA PRO A 4 -17.81 -44.56 15.96
C PRO A 4 -17.18 -44.30 14.56
N VAL A 5 -16.77 -45.35 13.84
CA VAL A 5 -16.16 -45.29 12.53
C VAL A 5 -17.10 -44.73 11.46
N ARG A 6 -18.43 -44.94 11.58
CA ARG A 6 -19.41 -44.37 10.64
C ARG A 6 -19.54 -42.84 10.73
N ARG A 7 -19.33 -42.24 11.91
CA ARG A 7 -19.41 -40.78 12.08
C ARG A 7 -18.23 -40.03 11.42
N TYR A 8 -17.03 -40.59 11.47
CA TYR A 8 -15.86 -40.00 10.84
C TYR A 8 -15.97 -39.98 9.30
N HIS A 9 -16.47 -41.07 8.73
CA HIS A 9 -16.63 -41.18 7.26
C HIS A 9 -17.69 -40.21 6.69
N TYR A 10 -18.80 -39.99 7.43
CA TYR A 10 -19.84 -39.04 7.03
C TYR A 10 -19.38 -37.58 7.13
N SER A 11 -18.54 -37.22 8.07
CA SER A 11 -17.99 -35.85 8.20
C SER A 11 -17.01 -35.52 7.09
N GLU A 12 -16.15 -36.44 6.69
CA GLU A 12 -15.24 -36.28 5.57
C GLU A 12 -15.95 -36.17 4.21
N VAL A 13 -16.97 -37.01 3.99
CA VAL A 13 -17.77 -36.96 2.75
C VAL A 13 -18.57 -35.64 2.66
N ARG A 14 -19.12 -35.16 3.80
CA ARG A 14 -19.83 -33.87 3.87
C ARG A 14 -18.88 -32.69 3.65
N ARG A 15 -17.68 -32.74 4.21
CA ARG A 15 -16.61 -31.76 4.02
C ARG A 15 -16.16 -31.72 2.54
N ARG A 16 -16.00 -32.88 1.90
CA ARG A 16 -15.70 -32.98 0.46
C ARG A 16 -16.82 -32.43 -0.42
N ARG A 17 -18.11 -32.64 -0.08
CA ARG A 17 -19.25 -32.09 -0.85
C ARG A 17 -19.35 -30.56 -0.72
N SER A 18 -19.19 -29.99 0.46
CA SER A 18 -19.18 -28.55 0.67
C SER A 18 -17.97 -27.91 -0.02
N TYR A 19 -16.80 -28.52 0.06
CA TYR A 19 -15.58 -28.11 -0.60
C TYR A 19 -15.73 -28.13 -2.15
N ARG A 20 -16.33 -29.20 -2.70
CA ARG A 20 -16.63 -29.28 -4.15
C ARG A 20 -17.62 -28.21 -4.59
N LYS A 21 -18.65 -27.93 -3.81
CA LYS A 21 -19.61 -26.84 -4.10
C LYS A 21 -18.93 -25.48 -4.10
N PHE A 22 -18.04 -25.22 -3.12
CA PHE A 22 -17.26 -24.01 -3.04
C PHE A 22 -16.31 -23.84 -4.24
N ILE A 23 -15.60 -24.89 -4.64
CA ILE A 23 -14.76 -24.86 -5.85
C ILE A 23 -15.59 -24.59 -7.10
N VAL A 24 -16.75 -25.24 -7.27
CA VAL A 24 -17.62 -25.01 -8.40
C VAL A 24 -18.15 -23.57 -8.42
N TRP A 25 -18.46 -23.01 -7.26
CA TRP A 25 -18.88 -21.63 -7.13
C TRP A 25 -17.74 -20.67 -7.53
N LEU A 26 -16.50 -20.88 -7.02
CA LEU A 26 -15.32 -20.10 -7.42
C LEU A 26 -15.02 -20.21 -8.94
N LYS A 27 -15.25 -21.36 -9.54
CA LYS A 27 -15.11 -21.54 -11.00
C LYS A 27 -16.19 -20.82 -11.81
N ARG A 28 -17.37 -20.52 -11.22
CA ARG A 28 -18.43 -19.73 -11.87
C ARG A 28 -18.16 -18.23 -11.83
N LEU A 29 -17.49 -17.75 -10.79
CA LEU A 29 -17.06 -16.36 -10.70
C LEU A 29 -15.91 -16.12 -11.69
N ARG A 30 -16.10 -15.20 -12.63
CA ARG A 30 -15.14 -14.95 -13.71
C ARG A 30 -14.70 -13.47 -13.68
N PHE A 31 -13.41 -13.26 -13.88
CA PHE A 31 -12.80 -11.96 -14.11
C PHE A 31 -12.64 -11.69 -15.60
N ASN A 32 -12.45 -10.41 -15.95
CA ASN A 32 -12.04 -9.94 -17.27
C ASN A 32 -12.92 -10.51 -18.40
N HIS A 33 -14.22 -10.14 -18.42
CA HIS A 33 -15.20 -10.56 -19.44
C HIS A 33 -15.30 -12.09 -19.62
N GLY A 34 -15.07 -12.86 -18.56
CA GLY A 34 -15.28 -14.29 -18.56
C GLY A 34 -14.08 -15.16 -18.96
N GLN A 35 -12.90 -14.58 -19.16
CA GLN A 35 -11.70 -15.30 -19.61
C GLN A 35 -10.96 -16.05 -18.49
N ALA A 36 -11.05 -15.60 -17.22
CA ALA A 36 -10.38 -16.24 -16.09
C ALA A 36 -11.36 -16.53 -14.95
N SER A 37 -11.33 -17.75 -14.39
CA SER A 37 -12.10 -18.07 -13.21
C SER A 37 -11.35 -17.63 -11.95
N VAL A 38 -12.09 -17.24 -10.88
CA VAL A 38 -11.49 -16.92 -9.59
C VAL A 38 -10.65 -18.08 -9.05
N TYR A 39 -11.11 -19.31 -9.27
CA TYR A 39 -10.38 -20.52 -8.86
C TYR A 39 -9.01 -20.62 -9.55
N ASP A 40 -8.94 -20.43 -10.87
CA ASP A 40 -7.69 -20.56 -11.62
C ASP A 40 -6.69 -19.46 -11.23
N VAL A 41 -7.19 -18.25 -10.96
CA VAL A 41 -6.38 -17.12 -10.47
C VAL A 41 -5.82 -17.42 -9.08
N LEU A 42 -6.64 -17.92 -8.15
CA LEU A 42 -6.20 -18.29 -6.80
C LEU A 42 -5.20 -19.45 -6.80
N ASP A 43 -5.45 -20.49 -7.62
CA ASP A 43 -4.53 -21.63 -7.73
C ASP A 43 -3.17 -21.16 -8.27
N ARG A 44 -3.18 -20.32 -9.31
CA ARG A 44 -1.96 -19.73 -9.86
C ARG A 44 -1.25 -18.86 -8.85
N MET A 45 -1.97 -18.00 -8.13
CA MET A 45 -1.42 -17.16 -7.07
C MET A 45 -0.75 -18.00 -5.97
N ILE A 46 -1.39 -19.08 -5.50
CA ILE A 46 -0.80 -19.98 -4.50
C ILE A 46 0.50 -20.63 -5.01
N GLN A 47 0.58 -20.98 -6.28
CA GLN A 47 1.79 -21.52 -6.87
C GLN A 47 2.92 -20.48 -6.90
N GLU A 48 2.62 -19.24 -7.30
CA GLU A 48 3.59 -18.12 -7.28
C GLU A 48 4.08 -17.81 -5.86
N LEU A 49 3.16 -17.79 -4.87
CA LEU A 49 3.49 -17.56 -3.47
C LEU A 49 4.47 -18.59 -2.88
N LYS A 50 4.41 -19.84 -3.35
CA LYS A 50 5.33 -20.90 -2.93
C LYS A 50 6.73 -20.75 -3.52
N LEU A 51 6.84 -20.15 -4.70
CA LEU A 51 8.09 -19.97 -5.42
C LEU A 51 8.84 -18.70 -5.00
N ASP A 52 8.14 -17.73 -4.45
CA ASP A 52 8.64 -16.39 -4.21
C ASP A 52 8.56 -16.00 -2.73
N SER A 53 9.63 -15.41 -2.19
CA SER A 53 9.69 -15.01 -0.78
C SER A 53 9.03 -13.64 -0.56
N ILE A 54 7.68 -13.60 -0.57
CA ILE A 54 6.90 -12.37 -0.38
C ILE A 54 7.28 -11.65 0.91
N THR A 55 7.41 -12.38 2.01
CA THR A 55 7.76 -11.82 3.32
C THR A 55 9.08 -11.03 3.25
N LYS A 56 10.13 -11.58 2.63
CA LYS A 56 11.43 -10.88 2.52
C LYS A 56 11.30 -9.58 1.72
N ARG A 57 10.51 -9.59 0.64
CA ARG A 57 10.27 -8.40 -0.18
C ARG A 57 9.44 -7.36 0.56
N ALA A 58 8.41 -7.79 1.29
CA ALA A 58 7.58 -6.92 2.12
C ALA A 58 8.41 -6.25 3.22
N SER A 59 9.19 -7.02 3.98
CA SER A 59 10.04 -6.48 5.05
C SER A 59 11.11 -5.52 4.53
N TYR A 60 11.69 -5.79 3.35
CA TYR A 60 12.62 -4.86 2.70
C TYR A 60 11.95 -3.53 2.33
N MET A 61 10.73 -3.58 1.79
CA MET A 61 9.93 -2.39 1.50
C MET A 61 9.58 -1.64 2.79
N ALA A 62 9.05 -2.33 3.80
CA ALA A 62 8.64 -1.75 5.07
C ALA A 62 9.80 -1.04 5.79
N PHE A 63 10.98 -1.65 5.80
CA PHE A 63 12.19 -1.05 6.35
C PHE A 63 12.56 0.27 5.65
N ASN A 64 12.57 0.29 4.30
CA ASN A 64 12.88 1.50 3.54
C ASN A 64 11.85 2.60 3.75
N PHE A 65 10.56 2.27 3.81
CA PHE A 65 9.50 3.25 4.12
C PHE A 65 9.62 3.77 5.55
N THR A 66 9.94 2.91 6.53
CA THR A 66 10.12 3.33 7.92
C THR A 66 11.25 4.35 8.06
N ILE A 67 12.40 4.11 7.43
CA ILE A 67 13.52 5.06 7.47
C ILE A 67 13.14 6.40 6.83
N ALA A 68 12.32 6.40 5.79
CA ALA A 68 11.90 7.61 5.11
C ALA A 68 11.01 8.54 5.97
N ILE A 69 10.36 8.02 7.01
CA ILE A 69 9.45 8.79 7.87
C ILE A 69 10.20 9.87 8.64
N PHE A 70 11.38 9.56 9.19
CA PHE A 70 12.11 10.51 10.03
C PHE A 70 12.45 11.83 9.31
N PRO A 71 13.11 11.83 8.14
CA PRO A 71 13.34 13.06 7.41
C PRO A 71 12.07 13.72 6.89
N THR A 72 11.03 12.93 6.61
CA THR A 72 9.74 13.47 6.17
C THR A 72 9.07 14.27 7.30
N ILE A 73 9.12 13.79 8.53
CA ILE A 73 8.60 14.50 9.71
C ILE A 73 9.40 15.79 9.93
N ILE A 74 10.74 15.74 9.87
CA ILE A 74 11.60 16.92 9.99
C ILE A 74 11.25 17.95 8.92
N PHE A 75 11.13 17.52 7.67
CA PHE A 75 10.73 18.39 6.56
C PHE A 75 9.36 19.05 6.80
N LEU A 76 8.37 18.26 7.23
CA LEU A 76 7.02 18.77 7.49
C LEU A 76 7.04 19.83 8.62
N PHE A 77 7.76 19.60 9.71
CA PHE A 77 7.86 20.56 10.80
C PHE A 77 8.58 21.84 10.37
N THR A 78 9.66 21.73 9.61
CA THR A 78 10.38 22.91 9.08
C THR A 78 9.61 23.68 8.02
N LEU A 79 8.55 23.10 7.46
CA LEU A 79 7.66 23.77 6.50
C LEU A 79 6.62 24.66 7.20
N ILE A 80 6.24 24.37 8.45
CA ILE A 80 5.17 25.05 9.19
C ILE A 80 5.36 26.58 9.24
N PRO A 81 6.54 27.13 9.57
CA PRO A 81 6.74 28.58 9.64
C PRO A 81 6.51 29.32 8.32
N TYR A 82 6.51 28.60 7.19
CA TYR A 82 6.31 29.18 5.87
C TYR A 82 4.84 29.15 5.40
N ILE A 83 3.96 28.50 6.17
CA ILE A 83 2.54 28.39 5.84
C ILE A 83 1.80 29.56 6.48
N PRO A 84 1.19 30.48 5.70
CA PRO A 84 0.53 31.67 6.23
C PRO A 84 -0.89 31.37 6.77
N ILE A 85 -0.99 30.41 7.70
CA ILE A 85 -2.25 30.09 8.40
C ILE A 85 -2.12 30.63 9.84
N PRO A 86 -3.00 31.56 10.26
CA PRO A 86 -2.99 32.08 11.63
C PRO A 86 -3.12 30.93 12.64
N GLN A 87 -2.30 30.98 13.69
CA GLN A 87 -2.30 30.05 14.82
C GLN A 87 -1.93 28.58 14.50
N LEU A 88 -1.57 28.23 13.26
CA LEU A 88 -1.20 26.86 12.87
C LEU A 88 -0.09 26.28 13.75
N ASN A 89 0.92 27.07 14.09
CA ASN A 89 2.01 26.69 14.96
C ASN A 89 1.51 26.33 16.39
N ILE A 90 0.58 27.11 16.93
CA ILE A 90 -0.01 26.86 18.25
C ILE A 90 -0.83 25.59 18.25
N ASP A 91 -1.69 25.42 17.24
CA ASP A 91 -2.56 24.26 17.08
C ASP A 91 -1.73 22.95 16.96
N ILE A 92 -0.63 22.99 16.21
CA ILE A 92 0.27 21.84 16.06
C ILE A 92 1.01 21.54 17.38
N LEU A 93 1.50 22.56 18.09
CA LEU A 93 2.15 22.35 19.38
C LEU A 93 1.17 21.76 20.41
N GLN A 94 -0.06 22.25 20.45
CA GLN A 94 -1.11 21.68 21.29
C GLN A 94 -1.43 20.24 20.92
N PHE A 95 -1.60 19.94 19.63
CA PHE A 95 -1.81 18.60 19.14
C PHE A 95 -0.67 17.63 19.52
N LEU A 96 0.59 18.07 19.38
CA LEU A 96 1.75 17.26 19.78
C LEU A 96 1.78 17.01 21.28
N ARG A 97 1.44 18.02 22.09
CA ARG A 97 1.33 17.89 23.54
C ARG A 97 0.27 16.89 23.97
N ASP A 98 -0.84 16.82 23.24
CA ASP A 98 -1.97 15.92 23.53
C ASP A 98 -1.67 14.47 23.14
N ILE A 99 -0.87 14.26 22.10
CA ILE A 99 -0.56 12.93 21.57
C ILE A 99 0.71 12.34 22.17
N MET A 100 1.74 13.17 22.41
CA MET A 100 3.03 12.69 22.90
C MET A 100 2.98 12.36 24.40
N PRO A 101 3.66 11.29 24.86
CA PRO A 101 3.92 11.08 26.27
C PRO A 101 4.60 12.32 26.89
N ARG A 102 4.18 12.69 28.09
CA ARG A 102 4.62 13.92 28.77
C ARG A 102 6.14 14.04 28.84
N GLU A 103 6.83 12.96 29.17
CA GLU A 103 8.29 12.91 29.29
C GLU A 103 8.98 13.19 27.97
N MET A 104 8.40 12.68 26.89
CA MET A 104 8.91 12.84 25.52
C MET A 104 8.67 14.26 25.01
N TYR A 105 7.48 14.83 25.26
CA TYR A 105 7.19 16.22 24.92
C TYR A 105 8.13 17.18 25.65
N VAL A 106 8.30 17.04 26.95
CA VAL A 106 9.20 17.90 27.76
C VAL A 106 10.65 17.79 27.26
N ALA A 107 11.12 16.61 26.90
CA ALA A 107 12.49 16.41 26.40
C ALA A 107 12.74 17.03 25.01
N THR A 108 11.70 17.25 24.23
CA THR A 108 11.82 17.72 22.83
C THR A 108 11.13 19.05 22.56
N ALA A 109 10.39 19.61 23.54
CA ALA A 109 9.56 20.80 23.38
C ALA A 109 10.34 21.99 22.83
N ASP A 110 11.48 22.34 23.42
CA ASP A 110 12.32 23.49 23.01
C ASP A 110 12.77 23.34 21.54
N THR A 111 13.15 22.12 21.13
CA THR A 111 13.57 21.85 19.77
C THR A 111 12.40 21.91 18.77
N ILE A 112 11.25 21.38 19.15
CA ILE A 112 10.05 21.40 18.33
C ILE A 112 9.53 22.83 18.17
N GLU A 113 9.47 23.59 19.29
CA GLU A 113 9.05 25.00 19.29
C GLU A 113 9.98 25.87 18.42
N ASP A 114 11.29 25.67 18.50
CA ASP A 114 12.26 26.37 17.65
C ASP A 114 12.03 26.06 16.18
N ILE A 115 11.89 24.79 15.80
CA ILE A 115 11.68 24.38 14.41
C ILE A 115 10.34 24.89 13.84
N ILE A 116 9.28 24.90 14.65
CA ILE A 116 7.92 25.28 14.23
C ILE A 116 7.74 26.81 14.16
N ASN A 117 8.44 27.57 15.01
CA ASN A 117 8.27 29.02 15.09
C ASN A 117 9.30 29.80 14.27
N ILE A 118 10.50 29.26 14.07
CA ILE A 118 11.59 29.95 13.38
C ILE A 118 11.84 29.35 11.99
N PRO A 119 11.86 30.17 10.92
CA PRO A 119 12.17 29.69 9.58
C PRO A 119 13.63 29.23 9.44
N HIS A 120 13.86 27.95 9.34
CA HIS A 120 15.18 27.34 9.13
C HIS A 120 15.38 26.93 7.66
N GLY A 121 15.70 27.87 6.77
CA GLY A 121 15.83 27.60 5.31
C GLY A 121 16.84 26.52 4.95
N GLY A 122 17.96 26.43 5.66
CA GLY A 122 18.95 25.36 5.49
C GLY A 122 18.41 23.99 5.88
N LEU A 123 17.75 23.90 7.02
CA LEU A 123 17.14 22.66 7.53
C LEU A 123 15.96 22.24 6.65
N LEU A 124 15.15 23.18 6.15
CA LEU A 124 14.07 22.93 5.21
C LEU A 124 14.60 22.29 3.93
N SER A 125 15.64 22.89 3.31
CA SER A 125 16.24 22.40 2.07
C SER A 125 16.89 21.02 2.27
N PHE A 126 17.67 20.84 3.33
CA PHE A 126 18.29 19.57 3.66
C PHE A 126 17.24 18.50 4.00
N GLY A 127 16.25 18.83 4.80
CA GLY A 127 15.13 17.96 5.16
C GLY A 127 14.35 17.52 3.91
N PHE A 128 14.05 18.45 3.00
CA PHE A 128 13.37 18.15 1.74
C PHE A 128 14.16 17.16 0.87
N LEU A 129 15.44 17.47 0.63
CA LEU A 129 16.29 16.60 -0.20
C LEU A 129 16.44 15.21 0.41
N THR A 130 16.66 15.13 1.73
CA THR A 130 16.82 13.87 2.45
C THR A 130 15.51 13.08 2.46
N ALA A 131 14.37 13.74 2.73
CA ALA A 131 13.05 13.13 2.67
C ALA A 131 12.76 12.58 1.26
N LEU A 132 13.03 13.36 0.21
CA LEU A 132 12.83 12.94 -1.19
C LEU A 132 13.69 11.72 -1.54
N VAL A 133 14.97 11.73 -1.17
CA VAL A 133 15.90 10.63 -1.45
C VAL A 133 15.48 9.37 -0.71
N LEU A 134 15.19 9.45 0.59
CA LEU A 134 14.82 8.29 1.41
C LEU A 134 13.42 7.76 1.08
N SER A 135 12.43 8.63 0.84
CA SER A 135 11.11 8.19 0.37
C SER A 135 11.19 7.50 -1.00
N SER A 136 12.03 8.02 -1.91
CA SER A 136 12.25 7.35 -3.20
C SER A 136 12.96 6.00 -3.06
N ASN A 137 13.72 5.73 -1.98
CA ASN A 137 14.25 4.39 -1.70
C ASN A 137 13.13 3.40 -1.36
N GLY A 138 12.08 3.82 -0.64
CA GLY A 138 10.89 3.00 -0.41
C GLY A 138 10.21 2.59 -1.73
N ILE A 139 10.06 3.56 -2.65
CA ILE A 139 9.53 3.27 -4.00
C ILE A 139 10.50 2.42 -4.84
N MET A 140 11.82 2.56 -4.68
CA MET A 140 12.79 1.66 -5.30
C MET A 140 12.62 0.22 -4.82
N ALA A 141 12.44 0.03 -3.50
CA ALA A 141 12.16 -1.28 -2.93
C ALA A 141 10.86 -1.89 -3.48
N LEU A 142 9.83 -1.05 -3.68
CA LEU A 142 8.57 -1.45 -4.33
C LEU A 142 8.78 -1.85 -5.80
N LEU A 143 9.58 -1.09 -6.56
CA LEU A 143 9.93 -1.43 -7.95
C LEU A 143 10.65 -2.78 -8.02
N ASP A 144 11.60 -3.03 -7.10
CA ASP A 144 12.33 -4.29 -7.01
C ASP A 144 11.42 -5.45 -6.59
N ALA A 145 10.49 -5.20 -5.68
CA ALA A 145 9.52 -6.19 -5.23
C ALA A 145 8.55 -6.64 -6.35
N PHE A 146 8.26 -5.76 -7.32
CA PHE A 146 7.37 -6.07 -8.45
C PHE A 146 8.13 -6.57 -9.69
N GLU A 147 9.44 -6.68 -9.62
CA GLU A 147 10.23 -7.23 -10.72
C GLU A 147 10.16 -8.75 -10.74
N LYS A 148 9.66 -9.33 -11.84
CA LYS A 148 9.58 -10.78 -12.03
C LYS A 148 10.40 -11.22 -13.24
N LYS A 149 10.86 -12.48 -13.21
CA LYS A 149 11.63 -13.11 -14.31
C LYS A 149 10.74 -13.67 -15.41
N TYR A 150 9.67 -12.97 -15.79
CA TYR A 150 8.85 -13.35 -16.92
C TYR A 150 9.32 -12.66 -18.21
N PRO A 151 9.20 -13.31 -19.38
CA PRO A 151 9.58 -12.69 -20.66
C PRO A 151 8.80 -11.40 -20.99
N SER A 152 7.59 -11.26 -20.47
CA SER A 152 6.75 -10.07 -20.62
C SER A 152 7.15 -8.89 -19.75
N PHE A 153 8.13 -9.07 -18.83
CA PHE A 153 8.62 -8.01 -17.94
C PHE A 153 9.89 -7.37 -18.51
N LYS A 154 9.87 -6.06 -18.73
CA LYS A 154 11.03 -5.29 -19.20
C LYS A 154 12.01 -5.08 -18.04
N ARG A 155 13.24 -5.55 -18.16
CA ARG A 155 14.29 -5.18 -17.19
C ARG A 155 14.59 -3.69 -17.29
N ARG A 156 14.55 -3.00 -16.15
CA ARG A 156 14.90 -1.58 -16.06
C ARG A 156 16.33 -1.44 -15.52
N THR A 157 17.10 -0.50 -16.08
CA THR A 157 18.40 -0.11 -15.50
C THR A 157 18.20 0.59 -14.16
N TYR A 158 19.21 0.56 -13.29
CA TYR A 158 19.17 1.24 -11.99
C TYR A 158 18.79 2.72 -12.09
N VAL A 159 19.42 3.45 -13.03
CA VAL A 159 19.13 4.87 -13.25
C VAL A 159 17.65 5.09 -13.61
N ARG A 160 17.12 4.27 -14.51
CA ARG A 160 15.70 4.37 -14.91
C ARG A 160 14.76 4.07 -13.74
N LYS A 161 15.07 3.06 -12.91
CA LYS A 161 14.32 2.79 -11.68
C LYS A 161 14.35 3.99 -10.74
N ARG A 162 15.53 4.62 -10.54
CA ARG A 162 15.71 5.78 -9.68
C ARG A 162 14.86 6.97 -10.13
N VAL A 163 14.88 7.29 -11.41
CA VAL A 163 14.05 8.37 -11.99
C VAL A 163 12.56 8.08 -11.79
N ILE A 164 12.11 6.86 -12.07
CA ILE A 164 10.71 6.47 -11.87
C ILE A 164 10.33 6.56 -10.38
N ALA A 165 11.19 6.08 -9.48
CA ALA A 165 10.95 6.14 -8.06
C ALA A 165 10.78 7.58 -7.56
N THR A 166 11.69 8.49 -7.95
CA THR A 166 11.63 9.90 -7.56
C THR A 166 10.39 10.59 -8.12
N LEU A 167 10.08 10.40 -9.41
CA LEU A 167 8.87 10.96 -10.02
C LEU A 167 7.61 10.43 -9.35
N LEU A 168 7.54 9.13 -9.06
CA LEU A 168 6.38 8.53 -8.40
C LEU A 168 6.24 9.02 -6.95
N THR A 169 7.34 9.23 -6.23
CA THR A 169 7.32 9.85 -4.90
C THR A 169 6.67 11.23 -4.95
N ILE A 170 7.07 12.08 -5.92
CA ILE A 170 6.50 13.42 -6.13
C ILE A 170 5.01 13.31 -6.47
N VAL A 171 4.62 12.44 -7.40
CA VAL A 171 3.22 12.25 -7.78
C VAL A 171 2.37 11.81 -6.58
N LEU A 172 2.84 10.83 -5.81
CA LEU A 172 2.13 10.34 -4.63
C LEU A 172 2.02 11.41 -3.53
N SER A 173 3.05 12.26 -3.38
CA SER A 173 2.99 13.41 -2.45
C SER A 173 1.90 14.41 -2.88
N PHE A 174 1.79 14.72 -4.17
CA PHE A 174 0.69 15.57 -4.67
C PHE A 174 -0.68 14.91 -4.50
N VAL A 175 -0.80 13.61 -4.75
CA VAL A 175 -2.04 12.87 -4.51
C VAL A 175 -2.48 12.99 -3.05
N LEU A 176 -1.53 12.85 -2.11
CA LEU A 176 -1.80 13.03 -0.68
C LEU A 176 -2.24 14.47 -0.35
N LEU A 177 -1.53 15.47 -0.86
CA LEU A 177 -1.88 16.88 -0.64
C LEU A 177 -3.27 17.21 -1.18
N PHE A 178 -3.61 16.77 -2.39
CA PHE A 178 -4.94 16.96 -2.96
C PHE A 178 -6.03 16.23 -2.18
N ALA A 179 -5.75 15.04 -1.63
CA ALA A 179 -6.71 14.33 -0.78
C ALA A 179 -6.98 15.09 0.53
N ILE A 180 -5.93 15.61 1.18
CA ILE A 180 -6.06 16.43 2.39
C ILE A 180 -6.85 17.71 2.07
N ALA A 181 -6.46 18.44 1.02
CA ALA A 181 -7.18 19.63 0.57
C ALA A 181 -8.65 19.32 0.27
N GLY A 182 -8.94 18.20 -0.39
CA GLY A 182 -10.29 17.75 -0.68
C GLY A 182 -11.16 17.53 0.55
N ILE A 183 -10.60 17.04 1.65
CA ILE A 183 -11.30 16.89 2.93
C ILE A 183 -11.64 18.27 3.51
N PHE A 184 -10.68 19.21 3.53
CA PHE A 184 -10.90 20.57 4.04
C PHE A 184 -11.94 21.31 3.21
N PHE A 185 -11.80 21.36 1.88
CA PHE A 185 -12.76 22.02 1.01
C PHE A 185 -14.13 21.35 1.06
N GLY A 186 -14.18 20.02 1.11
CA GLY A 186 -15.45 19.30 1.23
C GLY A 186 -16.17 19.61 2.54
N THR A 187 -15.45 19.71 3.67
CA THR A 187 -16.05 20.10 4.96
C THR A 187 -16.56 21.53 4.88
N TYR A 188 -15.77 22.47 4.34
CA TYR A 188 -16.17 23.86 4.15
C TYR A 188 -17.44 24.00 3.27
N ILE A 189 -17.54 23.22 2.19
CA ILE A 189 -18.72 23.20 1.34
C ILE A 189 -19.95 22.69 2.11
N ILE A 190 -19.80 21.61 2.88
CA ILE A 190 -20.91 21.06 3.69
C ILE A 190 -21.38 22.09 4.70
N ASP A 191 -20.49 22.73 5.44
CA ASP A 191 -20.81 23.75 6.43
C ASP A 191 -21.53 24.95 5.78
N THR A 192 -21.08 25.37 4.59
CA THR A 192 -21.70 26.42 3.81
C THR A 192 -23.14 26.04 3.38
N LEU A 193 -23.35 24.80 2.90
CA LEU A 193 -24.66 24.31 2.50
C LEU A 193 -25.66 24.24 3.69
N VAL A 194 -25.11 23.89 4.87
CA VAL A 194 -25.92 23.90 6.12
C VAL A 194 -26.28 25.33 6.52
N PHE A 195 -25.33 26.28 6.42
CA PHE A 195 -25.54 27.68 6.73
C PHE A 195 -26.67 28.31 5.85
N TYR A 196 -26.72 27.92 4.58
CA TYR A 196 -27.81 28.36 3.66
C TYR A 196 -29.10 27.52 3.76
N GLU A 197 -29.23 26.66 4.77
CA GLU A 197 -30.38 25.77 5.00
C GLU A 197 -30.70 24.83 3.83
N ILE A 198 -29.74 24.60 2.92
CA ILE A 198 -29.88 23.68 1.78
C ILE A 198 -29.82 22.22 2.26
N VAL A 199 -28.99 21.96 3.29
CA VAL A 199 -28.83 20.66 3.91
C VAL A 199 -29.29 20.71 5.37
N PRO A 200 -30.18 19.81 5.82
CA PRO A 200 -30.61 19.74 7.21
C PRO A 200 -29.40 19.50 8.15
N ALA A 201 -29.36 20.27 9.26
CA ALA A 201 -28.27 20.14 10.27
C ALA A 201 -28.13 18.72 10.83
N GLU A 202 -29.19 17.94 10.86
CA GLU A 202 -29.20 16.54 11.30
C GLU A 202 -28.33 15.62 10.42
N LEU A 203 -28.24 15.93 9.10
CA LEU A 203 -27.43 15.15 8.15
C LEU A 203 -25.96 15.58 8.10
N THR A 204 -25.60 16.71 8.68
CA THR A 204 -24.24 17.29 8.62
C THR A 204 -23.17 16.29 9.11
N ASN A 205 -23.37 15.70 10.28
CA ASN A 205 -22.41 14.76 10.86
C ASN A 205 -22.25 13.49 10.00
N GLN A 206 -23.34 13.03 9.36
CA GLN A 206 -23.31 11.88 8.47
C GLN A 206 -22.54 12.20 7.18
N LEU A 207 -22.79 13.37 6.59
CA LEU A 207 -22.11 13.82 5.37
C LEU A 207 -20.62 14.06 5.61
N ILE A 208 -20.24 14.70 6.71
CA ILE A 208 -18.84 14.91 7.10
C ILE A 208 -18.14 13.55 7.35
N SER A 209 -18.80 12.63 8.04
CA SER A 209 -18.27 11.28 8.26
C SER A 209 -18.09 10.53 6.94
N LEU A 210 -19.09 10.57 6.06
CA LEU A 210 -19.01 9.96 4.73
C LEU A 210 -17.86 10.57 3.90
N LEU A 211 -17.72 11.90 3.93
CA LEU A 211 -16.61 12.60 3.27
C LEU A 211 -15.26 12.13 3.80
N LYS A 212 -15.07 12.11 5.12
CA LYS A 212 -13.80 11.68 5.74
C LYS A 212 -13.45 10.23 5.41
N TYR A 213 -14.37 9.29 5.69
CA TYR A 213 -14.11 7.86 5.43
C TYR A 213 -14.02 7.54 3.94
N GLY A 214 -14.88 8.18 3.13
CA GLY A 214 -14.86 8.03 1.68
C GLY A 214 -13.58 8.58 1.05
N SER A 215 -13.07 9.72 1.52
CA SER A 215 -11.81 10.29 1.06
C SER A 215 -10.61 9.41 1.42
N VAL A 216 -10.57 8.86 2.64
CA VAL A 216 -9.52 7.92 3.03
C VAL A 216 -9.56 6.65 2.17
N ALA A 217 -10.75 6.08 1.96
CA ALA A 217 -10.91 4.90 1.12
C ALA A 217 -10.51 5.20 -0.34
N GLY A 218 -10.97 6.32 -0.87
CA GLY A 218 -10.63 6.79 -2.22
C GLY A 218 -9.13 7.05 -2.38
N LEU A 219 -8.47 7.62 -1.37
CA LEU A 219 -7.02 7.87 -1.38
C LEU A 219 -6.25 6.55 -1.45
N PHE A 220 -6.53 5.58 -0.58
CA PHE A 220 -5.86 4.28 -0.63
C PHE A 220 -6.08 3.57 -1.97
N LEU A 221 -7.31 3.59 -2.51
CA LEU A 221 -7.61 3.03 -3.82
C LEU A 221 -6.84 3.75 -4.93
N LEU A 222 -6.80 5.07 -4.92
CA LEU A 222 -6.10 5.88 -5.91
C LEU A 222 -4.59 5.63 -5.85
N VAL A 223 -3.99 5.59 -4.65
CA VAL A 223 -2.57 5.28 -4.45
C VAL A 223 -2.24 3.89 -5.00
N THR A 224 -3.04 2.88 -4.67
CA THR A 224 -2.82 1.50 -5.18
C THR A 224 -3.01 1.42 -6.69
N CYS A 225 -3.97 2.15 -7.27
CA CYS A 225 -4.16 2.26 -8.72
C CYS A 225 -2.93 2.90 -9.41
N VAL A 226 -2.43 4.01 -8.87
CA VAL A 226 -1.22 4.69 -9.38
C VAL A 226 -0.01 3.76 -9.30
N ILE A 227 0.18 3.08 -8.17
CA ILE A 227 1.27 2.12 -7.99
C ILE A 227 1.18 1.01 -9.05
N TYR A 228 0.04 0.34 -9.22
CA TYR A 228 -0.07 -0.79 -10.14
C TYR A 228 -0.08 -0.39 -11.61
N TYR A 229 -0.38 0.86 -11.92
CA TYR A 229 -0.31 1.37 -13.29
C TYR A 229 1.12 1.74 -13.71
N TYR A 230 1.93 2.31 -12.80
CA TYR A 230 3.26 2.84 -13.13
C TYR A 230 4.44 1.97 -12.70
N VAL A 231 4.31 1.23 -11.60
CA VAL A 231 5.42 0.46 -11.01
C VAL A 231 5.75 -0.80 -11.78
N PRO A 232 4.79 -1.68 -12.15
CA PRO A 232 5.11 -2.93 -12.82
C PRO A 232 5.76 -2.71 -14.18
N PRO A 233 6.86 -3.41 -14.50
CA PRO A 233 7.55 -3.25 -15.77
C PRO A 233 6.91 -4.10 -16.89
N VAL A 234 5.59 -4.20 -16.95
CA VAL A 234 4.84 -4.98 -17.95
C VAL A 234 4.80 -4.27 -19.29
N HIS A 235 4.71 -5.06 -20.41
CA HIS A 235 4.57 -4.53 -21.76
C HIS A 235 3.21 -3.86 -21.95
N ASP A 236 2.13 -4.60 -21.64
CA ASP A 236 0.77 -4.11 -21.72
C ASP A 236 0.31 -3.70 -20.33
N LYS A 237 0.09 -2.39 -20.13
CA LYS A 237 -0.33 -1.85 -18.85
C LYS A 237 -1.69 -2.40 -18.44
N TRP A 238 -1.83 -2.67 -17.16
CA TRP A 238 -3.12 -3.02 -16.58
C TRP A 238 -4.09 -1.84 -16.62
N PRO A 239 -5.40 -2.08 -16.59
CA PRO A 239 -6.37 -0.99 -16.43
C PRO A 239 -6.08 -0.23 -15.13
N PHE A 240 -6.32 1.09 -15.11
CA PHE A 240 -6.05 1.92 -13.94
C PHE A 240 -6.73 1.35 -12.69
N LEU A 241 -8.03 1.03 -12.78
CA LEU A 241 -8.76 0.30 -11.75
C LEU A 241 -8.62 -1.21 -11.99
N SER A 242 -7.48 -1.77 -11.60
CA SER A 242 -7.22 -3.21 -11.75
C SER A 242 -7.82 -4.03 -10.60
N ALA A 243 -8.10 -5.31 -10.86
CA ALA A 243 -8.59 -6.23 -9.82
C ALA A 243 -7.63 -6.31 -8.62
N GLY A 244 -6.32 -6.31 -8.89
CA GLY A 244 -5.31 -6.30 -7.84
C GLY A 244 -5.33 -5.01 -7.00
N ALA A 245 -5.62 -3.84 -7.60
CA ALA A 245 -5.75 -2.58 -6.85
C ALA A 245 -6.90 -2.63 -5.85
N VAL A 246 -8.05 -3.14 -6.30
CA VAL A 246 -9.23 -3.29 -5.43
C VAL A 246 -8.95 -4.29 -4.30
N VAL A 247 -8.38 -5.45 -4.62
CA VAL A 247 -8.02 -6.48 -3.63
C VAL A 247 -7.01 -5.95 -2.63
N ALA A 248 -5.94 -5.28 -3.08
CA ALA A 248 -4.94 -4.71 -2.18
C ALA A 248 -5.55 -3.66 -1.24
N THR A 249 -6.38 -2.76 -1.77
CA THR A 249 -7.06 -1.74 -0.95
C THR A 249 -7.93 -2.38 0.13
N LEU A 250 -8.74 -3.38 -0.23
CA LEU A 250 -9.57 -4.11 0.74
C LEU A 250 -8.71 -4.83 1.80
N LEU A 251 -7.61 -5.45 1.39
CA LEU A 251 -6.68 -6.11 2.32
C LEU A 251 -5.97 -5.10 3.23
N ILE A 252 -5.58 -3.91 2.73
CA ILE A 252 -5.00 -2.85 3.55
C ILE A 252 -5.98 -2.41 4.65
N PHE A 253 -7.26 -2.20 4.31
CA PHE A 253 -8.28 -1.89 5.31
C PHE A 253 -8.47 -3.00 6.33
N LEU A 254 -8.53 -4.26 5.87
CA LEU A 254 -8.64 -5.40 6.76
C LEU A 254 -7.46 -5.49 7.73
N VAL A 255 -6.23 -5.38 7.22
CA VAL A 255 -5.00 -5.41 8.02
C VAL A 255 -4.98 -4.24 9.01
N SER A 256 -5.32 -3.03 8.56
CA SER A 256 -5.36 -1.86 9.44
C SER A 256 -6.41 -2.01 10.54
N PHE A 257 -7.59 -2.54 10.22
CA PHE A 257 -8.63 -2.83 11.20
C PHE A 257 -8.15 -3.86 12.23
N LEU A 258 -7.57 -4.97 11.78
CA LEU A 258 -7.02 -6.01 12.66
C LEU A 258 -5.88 -5.48 13.53
N PHE A 259 -5.05 -4.60 12.98
CA PHE A 259 -3.97 -3.96 13.73
C PHE A 259 -4.48 -3.01 14.83
N ILE A 260 -5.51 -2.21 14.54
CA ILE A 260 -6.17 -1.37 15.54
C ILE A 260 -6.77 -2.24 16.66
N LEU A 261 -7.42 -3.35 16.28
CA LEU A 261 -7.98 -4.30 17.26
C LEU A 261 -6.87 -4.92 18.12
N TYR A 262 -5.75 -5.30 17.48
CA TYR A 262 -4.57 -5.82 18.19
C TYR A 262 -4.04 -4.82 19.22
N ILE A 263 -3.83 -3.56 18.84
CA ILE A 263 -3.35 -2.52 19.76
C ILE A 263 -4.32 -2.34 20.95
N LYS A 264 -5.64 -2.32 20.69
CA LYS A 264 -6.64 -2.17 21.76
C LYS A 264 -6.64 -3.32 22.76
N ILE A 265 -6.41 -4.55 22.30
CA ILE A 265 -6.37 -5.75 23.16
C ILE A 265 -5.05 -5.82 23.96
N PHE A 266 -3.96 -5.41 23.35
CA PHE A 266 -2.61 -5.47 23.92
C PHE A 266 -2.11 -4.14 24.49
N ASP A 267 -3.00 -3.30 25.03
CA ASP A 267 -2.67 -1.99 25.63
C ASP A 267 -1.57 -2.10 26.71
N SER A 268 -1.50 -3.25 27.39
CA SER A 268 -0.43 -3.54 28.36
C SER A 268 0.99 -3.57 27.78
N TYR A 269 1.15 -3.77 26.45
CA TYR A 269 2.46 -3.79 25.79
C TYR A 269 3.13 -2.42 25.80
N ASN A 270 2.34 -1.36 25.69
CA ASN A 270 2.82 0.03 25.74
C ASN A 270 3.39 0.40 27.10
N HIS A 271 2.92 -0.26 28.18
CA HIS A 271 3.39 0.00 29.55
C HIS A 271 4.84 -0.50 29.77
N PHE A 272 5.26 -1.55 29.05
CA PHE A 272 6.60 -2.14 29.20
C PHE A 272 7.65 -1.53 28.25
N TYR A 273 7.27 -1.16 27.04
CA TYR A 273 8.21 -0.74 25.98
C TYR A 273 8.13 0.74 25.61
N GLY A 274 7.16 1.50 26.12
CA GLY A 274 7.01 2.93 25.86
C GLY A 274 7.00 3.28 24.36
N SER A 275 7.70 4.33 23.97
CA SER A 275 7.77 4.84 22.59
C SER A 275 8.38 3.84 21.58
N ILE A 276 9.27 2.93 22.03
CA ILE A 276 9.86 1.89 21.19
C ILE A 276 8.79 0.90 20.74
N GLY A 277 7.83 0.56 21.61
CA GLY A 277 6.71 -0.31 21.29
C GLY A 277 5.85 0.24 20.14
N THR A 278 5.61 1.54 20.15
CA THR A 278 4.84 2.21 19.07
C THR A 278 5.58 2.14 17.73
N LEU A 279 6.90 2.40 17.72
CA LEU A 279 7.71 2.30 16.51
C LEU A 279 7.73 0.88 15.94
N VAL A 280 7.96 -0.13 16.81
CA VAL A 280 7.93 -1.55 16.41
C VAL A 280 6.54 -1.94 15.90
N GLY A 281 5.48 -1.54 16.58
CA GLY A 281 4.11 -1.77 16.14
C GLY A 281 3.84 -1.16 14.75
N PHE A 282 4.28 0.08 14.54
CA PHE A 282 4.17 0.74 13.25
C PHE A 282 4.94 -0.01 12.14
N MET A 283 6.17 -0.48 12.43
CA MET A 283 6.95 -1.28 11.47
C MET A 283 6.24 -2.58 11.09
N VAL A 284 5.65 -3.27 12.08
CA VAL A 284 4.87 -4.50 11.85
C VAL A 284 3.63 -4.22 11.01
N TRP A 285 2.89 -3.16 11.31
CA TRP A 285 1.75 -2.75 10.49
C TRP A 285 2.16 -2.44 9.05
N LEU A 286 3.24 -1.69 8.88
CA LEU A 286 3.76 -1.34 7.56
C LEU A 286 4.25 -2.58 6.77
N ASP A 287 4.84 -3.58 7.45
CA ASP A 287 5.23 -4.86 6.83
C ASP A 287 4.00 -5.59 6.28
N PHE A 288 2.92 -5.67 7.05
CA PHE A 288 1.66 -6.25 6.57
C PHE A 288 1.05 -5.44 5.42
N VAL A 289 1.08 -4.11 5.45
CA VAL A 289 0.63 -3.26 4.33
C VAL A 289 1.46 -3.54 3.07
N CYS A 290 2.78 -3.61 3.18
CA CYS A 290 3.66 -3.97 2.08
C CYS A 290 3.37 -5.38 1.54
N MET A 291 3.07 -6.34 2.43
CA MET A 291 2.67 -7.69 2.03
C MET A 291 1.35 -7.67 1.22
N THR A 292 0.35 -6.88 1.63
CA THR A 292 -0.92 -6.77 0.89
C THR A 292 -0.72 -6.13 -0.49
N LEU A 293 0.20 -5.17 -0.63
CA LEU A 293 0.56 -4.61 -1.93
C LEU A 293 1.18 -5.67 -2.86
N ILE A 294 2.06 -6.53 -2.34
CA ILE A 294 2.62 -7.62 -3.15
C ILE A 294 1.53 -8.63 -3.51
N LEU A 295 0.62 -8.98 -2.59
CA LEU A 295 -0.49 -9.89 -2.86
C LEU A 295 -1.42 -9.37 -3.96
N GLY A 296 -1.79 -8.09 -3.93
CA GLY A 296 -2.60 -7.48 -5.00
C GLY A 296 -1.88 -7.46 -6.36
N PHE A 297 -0.57 -7.22 -6.37
CA PHE A 297 0.25 -7.37 -7.58
C PHE A 297 0.19 -8.81 -8.12
N GLU A 298 0.32 -9.83 -7.24
CA GLU A 298 0.23 -11.24 -7.62
C GLU A 298 -1.15 -11.61 -8.19
N VAL A 299 -2.23 -10.98 -7.73
CA VAL A 299 -3.56 -11.14 -8.32
C VAL A 299 -3.56 -10.70 -9.79
N ASN A 300 -3.02 -9.50 -10.09
CA ASN A 300 -2.95 -9.02 -11.47
C ASN A 300 -2.07 -9.92 -12.37
N VAL A 301 -0.89 -10.32 -11.87
CA VAL A 301 0.00 -11.26 -12.58
C VAL A 301 -0.68 -12.59 -12.84
N SER A 302 -1.42 -13.13 -11.86
CA SER A 302 -2.13 -14.40 -11.99
C SER A 302 -3.28 -14.32 -13.01
N ILE A 303 -3.99 -13.18 -13.05
CA ILE A 303 -5.01 -12.92 -14.09
C ILE A 303 -4.36 -12.94 -15.48
N ASP A 304 -3.24 -12.23 -15.67
CA ASP A 304 -2.52 -12.19 -16.94
C ASP A 304 -1.97 -13.58 -17.33
N ALA A 305 -1.52 -14.37 -16.36
CA ALA A 305 -1.05 -15.73 -16.59
C ALA A 305 -2.17 -16.66 -17.08
N VAL A 306 -3.35 -16.57 -16.47
CA VAL A 306 -4.53 -17.40 -16.83
C VAL A 306 -5.15 -16.95 -18.14
N THR A 307 -5.21 -15.63 -18.41
CA THR A 307 -5.78 -15.09 -19.67
C THR A 307 -4.85 -15.22 -20.88
N GLY A 308 -3.65 -15.76 -20.68
CA GLY A 308 -2.70 -16.01 -21.78
C GLY A 308 -1.88 -14.78 -22.21
N ARG A 309 -2.09 -13.60 -21.62
CA ARG A 309 -1.29 -12.39 -21.91
C ARG A 309 0.21 -12.60 -21.68
N LEU A 310 0.59 -13.47 -20.72
CA LEU A 310 1.99 -13.86 -20.48
C LEU A 310 2.51 -14.89 -21.48
N ARG A 311 1.64 -15.58 -22.26
CA ARG A 311 2.02 -16.66 -23.20
C ARG A 311 2.42 -16.16 -24.58
N THR A 312 2.06 -14.94 -24.96
CA THR A 312 2.29 -14.43 -26.34
C THR A 312 3.79 -14.34 -26.69
N ILE A 313 4.68 -14.31 -25.70
CA ILE A 313 6.14 -14.25 -25.93
C ILE A 313 6.79 -15.66 -25.83
N ALA A 314 6.18 -16.61 -25.10
CA ALA A 314 6.67 -17.99 -25.02
C ALA A 314 6.43 -18.79 -26.32
N ASN A 315 5.55 -18.32 -27.20
CA ASN A 315 5.22 -18.93 -28.51
C ASN A 315 5.94 -18.26 -29.68
N LEU A 316 6.92 -17.39 -29.47
CA LEU A 316 7.87 -17.03 -30.51
C LEU A 316 8.63 -18.31 -30.89
N PRO A 317 8.60 -18.73 -32.17
CA PRO A 317 9.25 -19.97 -32.59
C PRO A 317 10.73 -19.93 -32.20
N VAL A 318 11.19 -21.03 -31.60
CA VAL A 318 12.57 -21.31 -31.18
C VAL A 318 13.59 -21.22 -32.37
N ALA A 319 13.17 -20.73 -33.52
CA ALA A 319 13.99 -20.57 -34.74
C ALA A 319 15.13 -19.53 -34.63
N ILE A 320 15.24 -18.74 -33.53
CA ILE A 320 16.33 -17.77 -33.38
C ILE A 320 17.37 -18.22 -32.34
N SER A 321 17.10 -19.23 -31.53
CA SER A 321 18.05 -19.77 -30.53
C SER A 321 19.09 -20.76 -31.12
N GLY A 322 18.87 -21.28 -32.28
CA GLY A 322 19.72 -22.29 -32.92
C GLY A 322 20.90 -21.78 -33.75
N ARG A 323 21.02 -20.45 -33.95
CA ARG A 323 22.10 -19.89 -34.81
C ARG A 323 23.29 -19.30 -34.05
N SER A 324 23.26 -19.25 -32.71
CA SER A 324 24.35 -18.63 -31.92
C SER A 324 25.30 -19.63 -31.23
N LEU A 325 25.01 -20.93 -31.26
CA LEU A 325 25.91 -21.93 -30.61
C LEU A 325 26.78 -22.70 -31.58
N ALA A 326 26.51 -22.63 -32.91
CA ALA A 326 27.29 -23.34 -33.92
C ALA A 326 28.52 -22.54 -34.44
N THR A 327 28.72 -21.31 -34.02
CA THR A 327 29.82 -20.44 -34.49
C THR A 327 30.94 -20.23 -33.47
N VAL A 328 30.82 -20.79 -32.26
CA VAL A 328 31.86 -20.68 -31.20
C VAL A 328 32.71 -21.99 -31.07
N GLU A 329 32.33 -23.06 -31.78
CA GLU A 329 33.06 -24.33 -31.75
C GLU A 329 34.04 -24.53 -32.95
N LYS A 330 34.23 -23.46 -33.74
CA LYS A 330 35.22 -23.49 -34.86
C LYS A 330 35.97 -22.14 -34.96
N ALA A 331 36.58 -21.70 -33.85
CA ALA A 331 37.66 -20.72 -33.88
C ALA A 331 38.63 -21.00 -32.72
#